data_301f343d28c0bf0c82749621244a9241
#
_entry.id   301f343d28c0bf0c82749621244a9241
#
_cell.length_a   1.000
_cell.length_b   1.000
_cell.length_c   1.000
_cell.angle_alpha   90.00
_cell.angle_beta   90.00
_cell.angle_gamma   90.00
#
_symmetry.space_group_name_H-M   'P 1'
#
loop_
_entity.id
_entity.type
_entity.pdbx_description
1 polymer ?
#
loop_
_entity_poly.entity_id
_entity_poly.type
_entity_poly.pdbx_seq_one_letter_code
_entity_poly.pdbx_strand_id
1 'polypeptide(L)'
;MKIMVAIKRVVDYAVKIRVKPDKTGVETTNVKMSMNPFCEIALEEALRIRESGRASEVVAVSMGPQQCVDTLRTGLAMGADRGIHAIDDDCNQTGQMLAGLLNWPQGTFASKVVLDKEKQEVTVDREVDGGLETLCLDLPAIITTDLRLNQPRYATLPNIMKAKSKVIKKYTPQELNVEIKSDLQIVQVTEPPKRKSGVMVSSVDELIDKLKNEARVI
;
A
#
# COMPACT_ATOMS: atom_id res chain seq x y z
N MET A 1 19.67 -10.76 5.59
CA MET A 1 18.55 -10.57 4.65
C MET A 1 18.32 -9.08 4.43
N LYS A 2 17.86 -8.67 3.23
CA LYS A 2 17.44 -7.29 2.93
C LYS A 2 15.93 -7.27 2.71
N ILE A 3 15.27 -6.18 3.09
CA ILE A 3 13.84 -5.99 2.88
C ILE A 3 13.65 -4.84 1.92
N MET A 4 12.83 -5.05 0.89
CA MET A 4 12.41 -4.01 -0.04
C MET A 4 10.95 -3.69 0.25
N VAL A 5 10.63 -2.40 0.42
CA VAL A 5 9.29 -1.92 0.70
C VAL A 5 8.86 -1.00 -0.43
N ALA A 6 7.81 -1.39 -1.15
CA ALA A 6 7.16 -0.53 -2.13
C ALA A 6 6.35 0.54 -1.40
N ILE A 7 6.58 1.81 -1.72
CA ILE A 7 5.86 2.94 -1.15
C ILE A 7 5.24 3.80 -2.25
N LYS A 8 4.02 4.25 -2.02
CA LYS A 8 3.21 4.95 -2.99
C LYS A 8 2.86 6.36 -2.54
N ARG A 9 2.88 7.29 -3.49
CA ARG A 9 2.39 8.65 -3.31
C ARG A 9 0.90 8.71 -3.68
N VAL A 10 0.05 9.11 -2.74
CA VAL A 10 -1.40 9.20 -2.92
C VAL A 10 -1.91 10.56 -2.46
N VAL A 11 -3.13 10.93 -2.85
CA VAL A 11 -3.83 12.08 -2.26
C VAL A 11 -4.03 11.80 -0.77
N ASP A 12 -3.71 12.78 0.09
CA ASP A 12 -3.88 12.67 1.53
C ASP A 12 -5.36 12.35 1.84
N TYR A 13 -5.60 11.31 2.63
CA TYR A 13 -6.94 10.82 2.96
C TYR A 13 -7.84 11.87 3.64
N ALA A 14 -7.26 12.88 4.27
CA ALA A 14 -7.98 13.99 4.89
C ALA A 14 -8.50 15.02 3.86
N VAL A 15 -8.05 14.93 2.61
CA VAL A 15 -8.44 15.86 1.54
C VAL A 15 -9.70 15.38 0.84
N LYS A 16 -10.68 16.28 0.69
CA LYS A 16 -11.86 15.99 -0.12
C LYS A 16 -11.48 15.97 -1.61
N ILE A 17 -11.59 14.81 -2.23
CA ILE A 17 -11.34 14.61 -3.66
C ILE A 17 -12.39 15.35 -4.48
N ARG A 18 -12.00 15.97 -5.60
CA ARG A 18 -12.86 16.62 -6.57
C ARG A 18 -12.59 16.06 -7.96
N VAL A 19 -13.64 15.83 -8.72
CA VAL A 19 -13.52 15.45 -10.13
C VAL A 19 -13.23 16.70 -10.96
N LYS A 20 -12.34 16.59 -11.95
CA LYS A 20 -12.06 17.69 -12.88
C LYS A 20 -13.30 18.07 -13.68
N PRO A 21 -13.45 19.34 -14.08
CA PRO A 21 -14.60 19.78 -14.87
C PRO A 21 -14.77 19.03 -16.20
N ASP A 22 -13.65 18.63 -16.82
CA ASP A 22 -13.62 17.85 -18.06
C ASP A 22 -13.87 16.35 -17.87
N LYS A 23 -14.03 15.89 -16.62
CA LYS A 23 -14.23 14.48 -16.25
C LYS A 23 -13.13 13.52 -16.70
N THR A 24 -11.95 14.00 -17.00
CA THR A 24 -10.79 13.17 -17.40
C THR A 24 -10.05 12.54 -16.22
N GLY A 25 -10.37 12.96 -15.00
CA GLY A 25 -9.70 12.47 -13.80
C GLY A 25 -10.12 13.24 -12.55
N VAL A 26 -9.36 13.04 -11.48
CA VAL A 26 -9.51 13.81 -10.24
C VAL A 26 -8.54 14.99 -10.23
N GLU A 27 -8.91 16.06 -9.51
CA GLU A 27 -8.07 17.23 -9.34
C GLU A 27 -6.91 16.90 -8.39
N THR A 28 -5.69 16.99 -8.90
CA THR A 28 -4.46 16.74 -8.13
C THR A 28 -3.58 17.98 -8.01
N THR A 29 -3.94 19.09 -8.68
CA THR A 29 -3.19 20.34 -8.65
C THR A 29 -3.40 21.03 -7.31
N ASN A 30 -2.30 21.37 -6.61
CA ASN A 30 -2.33 21.99 -5.28
C ASN A 30 -3.06 21.15 -4.21
N VAL A 31 -3.15 19.83 -4.39
CA VAL A 31 -3.70 18.92 -3.42
C VAL A 31 -2.58 18.34 -2.57
N LYS A 32 -2.81 18.27 -1.25
CA LYS A 32 -1.85 17.64 -0.34
C LYS A 32 -1.72 16.16 -0.69
N MET A 33 -0.48 15.72 -0.90
CA MET A 33 -0.14 14.33 -1.16
C MET A 33 0.60 13.75 0.03
N SER A 34 0.44 12.45 0.28
CA SER A 34 1.09 11.72 1.37
C SER A 34 1.57 10.34 0.90
N MET A 35 2.28 9.62 1.76
CA MET A 35 2.50 8.19 1.59
C MET A 35 1.18 7.46 1.84
N ASN A 36 0.93 6.39 1.09
CA ASN A 36 -0.23 5.54 1.33
C ASN A 36 -0.12 4.91 2.74
N PRO A 37 -1.18 4.92 3.57
CA PRO A 37 -1.15 4.36 4.93
C PRO A 37 -0.69 2.90 5.01
N PHE A 38 -1.07 2.06 4.06
CA PHE A 38 -0.58 0.67 4.01
C PHE A 38 0.93 0.58 3.76
N CYS A 39 1.47 1.51 2.96
CA CYS A 39 2.91 1.59 2.74
C CYS A 39 3.67 2.05 3.99
N GLU A 40 3.08 2.94 4.79
CA GLU A 40 3.65 3.34 6.10
C GLU A 40 3.71 2.15 7.05
N ILE A 41 2.67 1.33 7.10
CA ILE A 41 2.59 0.10 7.90
C ILE A 41 3.63 -0.93 7.44
N ALA A 42 3.74 -1.16 6.13
CA ALA A 42 4.73 -2.06 5.56
C ALA A 42 6.17 -1.60 5.88
N LEU A 43 6.42 -0.30 5.79
CA LEU A 43 7.71 0.28 6.12
C LEU A 43 8.03 0.15 7.61
N GLU A 44 7.08 0.43 8.48
CA GLU A 44 7.22 0.25 9.93
C GLU A 44 7.57 -1.19 10.29
N GLU A 45 6.89 -2.18 9.70
CA GLU A 45 7.19 -3.58 9.98
C GLU A 45 8.59 -3.97 9.53
N ALA A 46 9.02 -3.53 8.34
CA ALA A 46 10.36 -3.75 7.85
C ALA A 46 11.44 -3.13 8.78
N LEU A 47 11.16 -1.94 9.33
CA LEU A 47 12.04 -1.28 10.29
C LEU A 47 12.13 -2.06 11.62
N ARG A 48 11.01 -2.56 12.14
CA ARG A 48 10.97 -3.39 13.36
C ARG A 48 11.75 -4.69 13.17
N ILE A 49 11.59 -5.35 12.03
CA ILE A 49 12.35 -6.56 11.67
C ILE A 49 13.86 -6.25 11.62
N ARG A 50 14.27 -5.11 11.05
CA ARG A 50 15.66 -4.69 11.03
C ARG A 50 16.19 -4.36 12.43
N GLU A 51 15.44 -3.62 13.23
CA GLU A 51 15.78 -3.26 14.61
C GLU A 51 15.95 -4.48 15.52
N SER A 52 15.19 -5.56 15.26
CA SER A 52 15.36 -6.85 15.93
C SER A 52 16.59 -7.65 15.45
N GLY A 53 17.41 -7.11 14.54
CA GLY A 53 18.62 -7.76 14.00
C GLY A 53 18.35 -8.85 12.95
N ARG A 54 17.09 -9.05 12.54
CA ARG A 54 16.72 -10.08 11.57
C ARG A 54 16.96 -9.66 10.12
N ALA A 55 16.96 -8.35 9.84
CA ALA A 55 17.34 -7.80 8.54
C ALA A 55 18.53 -6.84 8.65
N SER A 56 19.33 -6.75 7.59
CA SER A 56 20.51 -5.89 7.53
C SER A 56 20.26 -4.55 6.85
N GLU A 57 19.25 -4.47 5.99
CA GLU A 57 18.95 -3.28 5.19
C GLU A 57 17.46 -3.20 4.85
N VAL A 58 16.89 -2.00 4.94
CA VAL A 58 15.54 -1.67 4.47
C VAL A 58 15.63 -0.67 3.33
N VAL A 59 15.14 -1.05 2.16
CA VAL A 59 15.16 -0.25 0.94
C VAL A 59 13.74 0.19 0.60
N ALA A 60 13.49 1.49 0.59
CA ALA A 60 12.21 2.04 0.12
C ALA A 60 12.24 2.20 -1.40
N VAL A 61 11.21 1.69 -2.09
CA VAL A 61 11.07 1.80 -3.54
C VAL A 61 9.78 2.53 -3.85
N SER A 62 9.84 3.54 -4.72
CA SER A 62 8.64 4.22 -5.23
C SER A 62 8.71 4.32 -6.73
N MET A 63 7.59 4.07 -7.37
CA MET A 63 7.41 4.23 -8.79
C MET A 63 6.49 5.43 -9.06
N GLY A 64 6.71 6.16 -10.16
CA GLY A 64 5.88 7.30 -10.52
C GLY A 64 6.66 8.57 -10.89
N PRO A 65 5.96 9.71 -11.07
CA PRO A 65 6.58 10.95 -11.50
C PRO A 65 7.61 11.48 -10.49
N GLN A 66 8.38 12.49 -10.90
CA GLN A 66 9.47 13.08 -10.08
C GLN A 66 9.04 13.45 -8.65
N GLN A 67 7.78 13.81 -8.44
CA GLN A 67 7.21 14.16 -7.14
C GLN A 67 7.16 12.96 -6.14
N CYS A 68 7.27 11.73 -6.62
CA CYS A 68 7.35 10.54 -5.74
C CYS A 68 8.63 10.52 -4.89
N VAL A 69 9.64 11.31 -5.27
CA VAL A 69 10.85 11.52 -4.46
C VAL A 69 10.52 12.09 -3.07
N ASP A 70 9.47 12.91 -2.94
CA ASP A 70 9.06 13.46 -1.65
C ASP A 70 8.55 12.35 -0.71
N THR A 71 7.81 11.39 -1.25
CA THR A 71 7.35 10.21 -0.51
C THR A 71 8.52 9.32 -0.10
N LEU A 72 9.52 9.14 -0.97
CA LEU A 72 10.76 8.45 -0.62
C LEU A 72 11.52 9.19 0.49
N ARG A 73 11.58 10.52 0.48
CA ARG A 73 12.18 11.31 1.56
C ARG A 73 11.47 11.08 2.89
N THR A 74 10.13 10.94 2.88
CA THR A 74 9.36 10.57 4.07
C THR A 74 9.75 9.17 4.57
N GLY A 75 9.83 8.18 3.68
CA GLY A 75 10.26 6.82 4.04
C GLY A 75 11.69 6.77 4.61
N LEU A 76 12.59 7.56 4.03
CA LEU A 76 13.97 7.71 4.55
C LEU A 76 14.00 8.40 5.93
N ALA A 77 13.08 9.34 6.19
CA ALA A 77 12.95 10.00 7.48
C ALA A 77 12.33 9.10 8.55
N MET A 78 11.44 8.17 8.17
CA MET A 78 10.94 7.12 9.06
C MET A 78 12.05 6.14 9.45
N GLY A 79 13.06 5.94 8.61
CA GLY A 79 14.22 5.12 8.97
C GLY A 79 14.80 4.23 7.86
N ALA A 80 14.21 4.16 6.67
CA ALA A 80 14.77 3.40 5.56
C ALA A 80 16.23 3.79 5.27
N ASP A 81 17.04 2.84 4.87
CA ASP A 81 18.48 3.04 4.69
C ASP A 81 18.78 3.78 3.39
N ARG A 82 18.10 3.43 2.31
CA ARG A 82 18.19 4.09 0.99
C ARG A 82 16.88 4.03 0.23
N GLY A 83 16.77 4.85 -0.81
CA GLY A 83 15.61 4.91 -1.70
C GLY A 83 15.93 4.55 -3.13
N ILE A 84 14.96 3.96 -3.82
CA ILE A 84 14.97 3.71 -5.27
C ILE A 84 13.72 4.33 -5.86
N HIS A 85 13.85 5.04 -6.98
CA HIS A 85 12.75 5.68 -7.70
C HIS A 85 12.60 5.09 -9.10
N ALA A 86 11.40 4.59 -9.42
CA ALA A 86 10.98 4.09 -10.73
C ALA A 86 9.48 4.43 -10.97
N ILE A 87 8.86 4.09 -12.10
CA ILE A 87 7.53 4.61 -12.49
C ILE A 87 6.43 3.55 -12.48
N ASP A 88 5.21 3.79 -11.85
CA ASP A 88 4.02 2.89 -11.93
C ASP A 88 2.70 3.33 -11.22
N ASP A 89 1.58 2.50 -11.34
CA ASP A 89 0.17 2.70 -10.99
C ASP A 89 -0.42 1.73 -9.90
N ASP A 90 -1.71 1.98 -9.44
CA ASP A 90 -2.29 1.50 -8.18
C ASP A 90 -3.56 0.64 -8.29
N CYS A 91 -3.52 -0.63 -7.83
CA CYS A 91 -4.73 -1.44 -7.61
C CYS A 91 -4.57 -2.65 -6.65
N ASN A 92 -3.71 -2.62 -5.62
CA ASN A 92 -3.40 -3.77 -4.73
C ASN A 92 -3.07 -5.10 -5.48
N GLN A 93 -2.66 -4.99 -6.73
CA GLN A 93 -2.30 -6.13 -7.58
C GLN A 93 -0.79 -6.34 -7.64
N THR A 94 -0.02 -5.30 -7.35
CA THR A 94 1.43 -5.27 -7.52
C THR A 94 2.14 -6.37 -6.74
N GLY A 95 1.74 -6.61 -5.48
CA GLY A 95 2.34 -7.66 -4.64
C GLY A 95 2.10 -9.05 -5.22
N GLN A 96 0.87 -9.39 -5.54
CA GLN A 96 0.47 -10.69 -6.07
C GLN A 96 1.07 -10.93 -7.47
N MET A 97 1.04 -9.92 -8.35
CA MET A 97 1.64 -10.00 -9.67
C MET A 97 3.16 -10.19 -9.60
N LEU A 98 3.82 -9.46 -8.70
CA LEU A 98 5.25 -9.59 -8.47
C LEU A 98 5.61 -10.99 -7.94
N ALA A 99 4.80 -11.55 -7.03
CA ALA A 99 4.98 -12.89 -6.52
C ALA A 99 4.87 -13.93 -7.64
N GLY A 100 3.86 -13.80 -8.52
CA GLY A 100 3.69 -14.67 -9.69
C GLY A 100 4.85 -14.55 -10.68
N LEU A 101 5.30 -13.33 -10.99
CA LEU A 101 6.42 -13.10 -11.91
C LEU A 101 7.76 -13.66 -11.40
N LEU A 102 8.00 -13.57 -10.09
CA LEU A 102 9.21 -14.08 -9.44
C LEU A 102 9.10 -15.55 -9.04
N ASN A 103 7.92 -16.12 -9.10
CA ASN A 103 7.60 -17.45 -8.57
C ASN A 103 7.98 -17.57 -7.08
N TRP A 104 7.67 -16.54 -6.31
CA TRP A 104 7.92 -16.47 -4.87
C TRP A 104 6.64 -16.70 -4.08
N PRO A 105 6.74 -17.34 -2.88
CA PRO A 105 5.63 -17.43 -1.95
C PRO A 105 5.08 -16.06 -1.59
N GLN A 106 3.77 -16.00 -1.30
CA GLN A 106 3.09 -14.74 -0.94
C GLN A 106 2.20 -14.90 0.29
N GLY A 107 2.26 -13.89 1.19
CA GLY A 107 1.33 -13.71 2.30
C GLY A 107 0.61 -12.38 2.13
N THR A 108 -0.69 -12.42 1.80
CA THR A 108 -1.48 -11.21 1.53
C THR A 108 -2.27 -10.77 2.76
N PHE A 109 -2.48 -9.45 2.91
CA PHE A 109 -3.24 -8.86 4.00
C PHE A 109 -2.73 -9.25 5.40
N ALA A 110 -1.41 -9.26 5.59
CA ALA A 110 -0.78 -9.65 6.83
C ALA A 110 -1.20 -8.76 8.00
N SER A 111 -1.75 -9.38 9.05
CA SER A 111 -2.05 -8.76 10.34
C SER A 111 -0.98 -9.06 11.40
N LYS A 112 -0.12 -10.05 11.13
CA LYS A 112 1.06 -10.36 11.93
C LYS A 112 2.12 -11.01 11.06
N VAL A 113 3.38 -10.67 11.31
CA VAL A 113 4.54 -11.21 10.59
C VAL A 113 5.60 -11.65 11.60
N VAL A 114 6.01 -12.90 11.54
CA VAL A 114 7.07 -13.44 12.38
C VAL A 114 8.13 -14.08 11.50
N LEU A 115 9.34 -13.50 11.50
CA LEU A 115 10.45 -13.98 10.71
C LEU A 115 11.33 -14.95 11.53
N ASP A 116 11.53 -16.16 11.01
CA ASP A 116 12.53 -17.11 11.50
C ASP A 116 13.74 -17.09 10.56
N LYS A 117 14.83 -16.46 11.04
CA LYS A 117 16.06 -16.30 10.25
C LYS A 117 16.85 -17.61 10.15
N GLU A 118 16.77 -18.48 11.14
CA GLU A 118 17.51 -19.75 11.17
C GLU A 118 16.92 -20.73 10.17
N LYS A 119 15.58 -20.81 10.14
CA LYS A 119 14.85 -21.66 9.19
C LYS A 119 14.69 -21.06 7.81
N GLN A 120 15.01 -19.76 7.63
CA GLN A 120 14.72 -19.01 6.39
C GLN A 120 13.22 -19.03 6.03
N GLU A 121 12.37 -18.93 7.04
CA GLU A 121 10.91 -18.94 6.91
C GLU A 121 10.29 -17.66 7.47
N VAL A 122 9.09 -17.34 7.01
CA VAL A 122 8.25 -16.29 7.59
C VAL A 122 6.84 -16.83 7.83
N THR A 123 6.37 -16.65 9.06
CA THR A 123 4.97 -16.95 9.43
C THR A 123 4.14 -15.66 9.32
N VAL A 124 3.03 -15.76 8.61
CA VAL A 124 2.12 -14.64 8.34
C VAL A 124 0.71 -15.03 8.80
N ASP A 125 0.16 -14.27 9.76
CA ASP A 125 -1.25 -14.36 10.10
C ASP A 125 -2.02 -13.34 9.25
N ARG A 126 -3.08 -13.78 8.59
CA ARG A 126 -3.92 -12.96 7.72
C ARG A 126 -5.40 -13.19 7.96
N GLU A 127 -6.22 -12.20 7.67
CA GLU A 127 -7.67 -12.33 7.71
C GLU A 127 -8.21 -12.83 6.37
N VAL A 128 -9.15 -13.76 6.44
CA VAL A 128 -9.90 -14.32 5.32
C VAL A 128 -11.38 -14.34 5.68
N ASP A 129 -12.27 -14.56 4.70
CA ASP A 129 -13.72 -14.53 4.92
C ASP A 129 -14.21 -15.46 6.04
N GLY A 130 -13.51 -16.55 6.31
CA GLY A 130 -13.83 -17.51 7.36
C GLY A 130 -13.17 -17.26 8.72
N GLY A 131 -12.32 -16.23 8.86
CA GLY A 131 -11.58 -15.95 10.10
C GLY A 131 -10.11 -15.61 9.88
N LEU A 132 -9.22 -16.21 10.67
CA LEU A 132 -7.77 -16.02 10.55
C LEU A 132 -7.11 -17.25 9.93
N GLU A 133 -6.16 -17.01 9.05
CA GLU A 133 -5.31 -18.04 8.45
C GLU A 133 -3.86 -17.75 8.76
N THR A 134 -3.10 -18.78 9.14
CA THR A 134 -1.65 -18.69 9.36
C THR A 134 -0.92 -19.42 8.24
N LEU A 135 -0.06 -18.69 7.53
CA LEU A 135 0.78 -19.23 6.47
C LEU A 135 2.23 -19.29 6.94
N CYS A 136 2.93 -20.38 6.63
CA CYS A 136 4.39 -20.46 6.74
C CYS A 136 4.97 -20.46 5.34
N LEU A 137 5.85 -19.51 5.05
CA LEU A 137 6.39 -19.24 3.72
C LEU A 137 7.91 -19.32 3.74
N ASP A 138 8.48 -19.99 2.76
CA ASP A 138 9.92 -19.97 2.52
C ASP A 138 10.38 -18.58 2.05
N LEU A 139 11.59 -18.18 2.42
CA LEU A 139 12.21 -16.96 1.94
C LEU A 139 13.03 -17.22 0.67
N PRO A 140 13.01 -16.33 -0.30
CA PRO A 140 12.37 -15.01 -0.31
C PRO A 140 10.86 -15.08 -0.53
N ALA A 141 10.09 -14.21 0.12
CA ALA A 141 8.64 -14.15 0.03
C ALA A 141 8.15 -12.72 -0.19
N ILE A 142 6.94 -12.57 -0.72
CA ILE A 142 6.25 -11.29 -0.87
C ILE A 142 5.10 -11.22 0.13
N ILE A 143 5.07 -10.12 0.89
CA ILE A 143 4.06 -9.88 1.92
C ILE A 143 3.36 -8.56 1.61
N THR A 144 2.04 -8.58 1.55
CA THR A 144 1.23 -7.35 1.58
C THR A 144 0.62 -7.18 2.96
N THR A 145 0.47 -5.95 3.41
CA THR A 145 0.14 -5.64 4.81
C THR A 145 -1.30 -5.16 4.98
N ASP A 146 -1.88 -5.48 6.14
CA ASP A 146 -3.18 -4.97 6.59
C ASP A 146 -2.99 -3.82 7.60
N LEU A 147 -4.03 -2.99 7.78
CA LEU A 147 -4.03 -1.85 8.72
C LEU A 147 -3.83 -2.27 10.19
N ARG A 148 -4.11 -3.51 10.54
CA ARG A 148 -4.00 -4.06 11.91
C ARG A 148 -2.61 -4.56 12.26
N LEU A 149 -1.67 -4.61 11.30
CA LEU A 149 -0.34 -5.15 11.52
C LEU A 149 0.46 -4.34 12.55
N ASN A 150 0.44 -3.02 12.45
CA ASN A 150 1.14 -2.13 13.39
C ASN A 150 0.64 -0.69 13.29
N GLN A 151 1.15 0.16 14.21
CA GLN A 151 1.04 1.61 14.12
C GLN A 151 2.37 2.17 13.61
N PRO A 152 2.38 2.88 12.45
CA PRO A 152 3.60 3.49 11.92
C PRO A 152 4.13 4.61 12.82
N ARG A 153 5.45 4.70 12.91
CA ARG A 153 6.14 5.80 13.62
C ARG A 153 6.08 7.09 12.82
N TYR A 154 6.05 8.21 13.51
CA TYR A 154 6.22 9.52 12.90
C TYR A 154 7.69 9.83 12.65
N ALA A 155 7.98 10.48 11.51
CA ALA A 155 9.29 11.02 11.23
C ALA A 155 9.57 12.23 12.12
N THR A 156 10.67 12.19 12.89
CA THR A 156 11.09 13.33 13.73
C THR A 156 11.80 14.40 12.87
N LEU A 157 11.78 15.64 13.31
CA LEU A 157 12.50 16.73 12.61
C LEU A 157 13.98 16.43 12.34
N PRO A 158 14.77 15.91 13.31
CA PRO A 158 16.15 15.52 13.03
C PRO A 158 16.27 14.44 11.94
N ASN A 159 15.36 13.48 11.90
CA ASN A 159 15.35 12.43 10.88
C ASN A 159 14.95 12.97 9.50
N ILE A 160 14.02 13.93 9.43
CA ILE A 160 13.66 14.63 8.19
C ILE A 160 14.89 15.37 7.63
N MET A 161 15.65 16.06 8.50
CA MET A 161 16.88 16.74 8.08
C MET A 161 17.94 15.76 7.57
N LYS A 162 18.17 14.66 8.27
CA LYS A 162 19.10 13.60 7.83
C LYS A 162 18.65 12.93 6.53
N ALA A 163 17.35 12.75 6.32
CA ALA A 163 16.81 12.15 5.11
C ALA A 163 17.11 12.98 3.85
N LYS A 164 17.29 14.29 3.96
CA LYS A 164 17.64 15.16 2.82
C LYS A 164 18.99 14.78 2.19
N SER A 165 19.95 14.31 2.97
CA SER A 165 21.29 13.91 2.50
C SER A 165 21.37 12.44 2.08
N LYS A 166 20.39 11.59 2.41
CA LYS A 166 20.39 10.19 2.01
C LYS A 166 20.26 10.02 0.50
N VAL A 167 20.96 9.04 -0.05
CA VAL A 167 20.98 8.76 -1.48
C VAL A 167 19.65 8.15 -1.92
N ILE A 168 19.07 8.72 -2.98
CA ILE A 168 17.96 8.12 -3.73
C ILE A 168 18.51 7.79 -5.12
N LYS A 169 18.60 6.51 -5.44
CA LYS A 169 19.00 6.05 -6.77
C LYS A 169 17.79 6.14 -7.70
N LYS A 170 17.97 6.81 -8.82
CA LYS A 170 16.94 6.94 -9.84
C LYS A 170 17.26 6.01 -10.99
N TYR A 171 16.22 5.42 -11.56
CA TYR A 171 16.29 4.62 -12.76
C TYR A 171 15.24 5.11 -13.75
N THR A 172 15.65 5.21 -15.01
CA THR A 172 14.73 5.42 -16.11
C THR A 172 14.21 4.10 -16.65
N PRO A 173 13.03 4.07 -17.31
CA PRO A 173 12.53 2.86 -17.95
C PRO A 173 13.54 2.24 -18.93
N GLN A 174 14.27 3.09 -19.67
CA GLN A 174 15.30 2.67 -20.62
C GLN A 174 16.46 1.94 -19.93
N GLU A 175 16.93 2.45 -18.78
CA GLU A 175 17.99 1.79 -17.98
C GLU A 175 17.54 0.44 -17.41
N LEU A 176 16.23 0.27 -17.22
CA LEU A 176 15.63 -0.98 -16.75
C LEU A 176 15.21 -1.91 -17.89
N ASN A 177 15.40 -1.51 -19.15
CA ASN A 177 14.91 -2.20 -20.35
C ASN A 177 13.40 -2.51 -20.31
N VAL A 178 12.62 -1.57 -19.76
CA VAL A 178 11.16 -1.70 -19.64
C VAL A 178 10.50 -0.71 -20.59
N GLU A 179 9.59 -1.20 -21.42
CA GLU A 179 8.69 -0.40 -22.22
C GLU A 179 7.40 -0.16 -21.43
N ILE A 180 7.10 1.11 -21.15
CA ILE A 180 5.85 1.47 -20.46
C ILE A 180 4.74 1.50 -21.52
N LYS A 181 3.79 0.58 -21.39
CA LYS A 181 2.57 0.54 -22.20
C LYS A 181 1.39 0.82 -21.29
N SER A 182 0.55 1.79 -21.66
CA SER A 182 -0.74 2.02 -21.02
C SER A 182 -1.81 1.26 -21.80
N ASP A 183 -2.25 0.14 -21.28
CA ASP A 183 -3.34 -0.66 -21.85
C ASP A 183 -4.72 -0.19 -21.33
N LEU A 184 -4.75 0.82 -20.45
CA LEU A 184 -5.96 1.38 -19.86
C LEU A 184 -6.18 2.81 -20.33
N GLN A 185 -7.40 3.11 -20.80
CA GLN A 185 -7.85 4.45 -21.11
C GLN A 185 -8.98 4.84 -20.17
N ILE A 186 -8.82 5.97 -19.48
CA ILE A 186 -9.90 6.56 -18.67
C ILE A 186 -10.88 7.22 -19.63
N VAL A 187 -12.09 6.65 -19.75
CA VAL A 187 -13.16 7.21 -20.59
C VAL A 187 -13.85 8.36 -19.89
N GLN A 188 -14.20 8.18 -18.62
CA GLN A 188 -14.88 9.19 -17.81
C GLN A 188 -14.72 8.92 -16.32
N VAL A 189 -14.55 9.98 -15.53
CA VAL A 189 -14.59 9.96 -14.07
C VAL A 189 -15.77 10.76 -13.59
N THR A 190 -16.61 10.18 -12.73
CA THR A 190 -17.78 10.83 -12.13
C THR A 190 -17.77 10.64 -10.62
N GLU A 191 -18.41 11.58 -9.90
CA GLU A 191 -18.67 11.37 -8.48
C GLU A 191 -19.63 10.19 -8.30
N PRO A 192 -19.45 9.35 -7.26
CA PRO A 192 -20.39 8.29 -6.96
C PRO A 192 -21.76 8.88 -6.65
N PRO A 193 -22.86 8.19 -7.00
CA PRO A 193 -24.20 8.65 -6.70
C PRO A 193 -24.38 8.79 -5.19
N LYS A 194 -25.09 9.84 -4.77
CA LYS A 194 -25.43 10.03 -3.36
C LYS A 194 -26.23 8.83 -2.86
N ARG A 195 -25.71 8.15 -1.85
CA ARG A 195 -26.46 7.09 -1.18
C ARG A 195 -27.66 7.69 -0.46
N LYS A 196 -28.84 7.08 -0.60
CA LYS A 196 -29.99 7.41 0.23
C LYS A 196 -29.69 7.00 1.67
N SER A 197 -30.13 7.80 2.65
CA SER A 197 -30.06 7.40 4.05
C SER A 197 -30.85 6.10 4.26
N GLY A 198 -30.38 5.25 5.13
CA GLY A 198 -31.11 4.05 5.52
C GLY A 198 -32.43 4.38 6.18
N VAL A 199 -33.35 3.42 6.21
CA VAL A 199 -34.64 3.52 6.89
C VAL A 199 -34.54 2.74 8.19
N MET A 200 -34.94 3.37 9.29
CA MET A 200 -35.09 2.67 10.56
C MET A 200 -36.29 1.74 10.51
N VAL A 201 -36.12 0.50 10.89
CA VAL A 201 -37.19 -0.50 10.96
C VAL A 201 -37.52 -0.79 12.42
N SER A 202 -38.78 -1.15 12.68
CA SER A 202 -39.29 -1.39 14.05
C SER A 202 -39.21 -2.83 14.50
N SER A 203 -39.06 -3.77 13.55
CA SER A 203 -39.01 -5.20 13.83
C SER A 203 -38.13 -5.96 12.84
N VAL A 204 -37.77 -7.20 13.20
CA VAL A 204 -37.04 -8.14 12.33
C VAL A 204 -37.89 -8.50 11.11
N ASP A 205 -39.19 -8.72 11.30
CA ASP A 205 -40.09 -9.08 10.21
C ASP A 205 -40.19 -7.95 9.17
N GLU A 206 -40.28 -6.70 9.62
CA GLU A 206 -40.24 -5.54 8.73
C GLU A 206 -38.91 -5.45 7.97
N LEU A 207 -37.78 -5.76 8.63
CA LEU A 207 -36.47 -5.81 7.98
C LEU A 207 -36.45 -6.86 6.87
N ILE A 208 -36.90 -8.07 7.16
CA ILE A 208 -36.95 -9.17 6.19
C ILE A 208 -37.86 -8.81 5.01
N ASP A 209 -39.05 -8.23 5.28
CA ASP A 209 -39.96 -7.80 4.23
C ASP A 209 -39.31 -6.77 3.31
N LYS A 210 -38.65 -5.74 3.86
CA LYS A 210 -37.94 -4.71 3.08
C LYS A 210 -36.77 -5.28 2.28
N LEU A 211 -35.99 -6.19 2.86
CA LEU A 211 -34.89 -6.83 2.15
C LEU A 211 -35.38 -7.71 1.00
N LYS A 212 -36.51 -8.39 1.17
CA LYS A 212 -37.10 -9.26 0.17
C LYS A 212 -37.86 -8.49 -0.93
N ASN A 213 -38.75 -7.58 -0.54
CA ASN A 213 -39.71 -6.97 -1.47
C ASN A 213 -39.24 -5.61 -2.02
N GLU A 214 -38.48 -4.81 -1.24
CA GLU A 214 -37.96 -3.52 -1.69
C GLU A 214 -36.52 -3.61 -2.24
N ALA A 215 -35.60 -4.15 -1.45
CA ALA A 215 -34.19 -4.23 -1.84
C ALA A 215 -33.88 -5.43 -2.74
N ARG A 216 -34.67 -6.51 -2.67
CA ARG A 216 -34.55 -7.77 -3.44
C ARG A 216 -33.15 -8.39 -3.34
N VAL A 217 -32.62 -8.44 -2.12
CA VAL A 217 -31.28 -8.99 -1.83
C VAL A 217 -31.33 -10.35 -1.14
N ILE A 218 -32.53 -10.78 -0.71
CA ILE A 218 -32.82 -12.12 -0.16
C ILE A 218 -34.09 -12.69 -0.77
#